data_4360c246bf2aa71c637150f0f9930977
#
_entry.id   4360c246bf2aa71c637150f0f9930977
#
_cell.length_a   1.000
_cell.length_b   1.000
_cell.length_c   1.000
_cell.angle_alpha   90.00
_cell.angle_beta   90.00
_cell.angle_gamma   90.00
#
_symmetry.space_group_name_H-M   'P 1'
#
loop_
_entity.id
_entity.type
_entity.pdbx_description
1 polymer ?
#
loop_
_entity_poly.entity_id
_entity_poly.type
_entity_poly.pdbx_seq_one_letter_code
_entity_poly.pdbx_strand_id
1 'polypeptide(L)'
;MFPRFFKRLLAVTLAFGGFVAVATVLALPSPALAQGANAAAPEKAVPSLQSIRFGVLPLGGTVESRALWMPLMADMSRALGIPVNAHSVPSYEELDRAIGRDEIDMAFLSAKMALDAVMQRRMKVVAQIARRPGMPEHRAVLLMRKAGPLNTLEGLLAQPERWRLARGDSRSVTGFIVPQSQFFLPHNIEMETRFRSEFVGTHQATALAVANGDADVATNNTTDFERFRQQFPVEAERLQIIWESEPPPGAPMVVRRDYPPEFQAKLQAFLVGYGQGKGPRAEAEREVLKSLRAAYGYTVADDSALLPQARLEYQLGKQRAMAASWVNEAARQQRLQRIEKAYAEQVETLRAAAR
;
A
#
# COMPACT_ATOMS: atom_id res chain seq x y z
N MET A 1 29.49 -24.55 -36.22
CA MET A 1 30.98 -24.65 -36.27
C MET A 1 31.47 -24.30 -34.88
N PHE A 2 31.77 -25.34 -34.08
CA PHE A 2 32.39 -25.25 -32.73
C PHE A 2 33.91 -25.12 -32.89
N PRO A 3 34.69 -24.63 -31.85
CA PRO A 3 35.14 -25.61 -30.87
C PRO A 3 35.23 -25.14 -29.40
N ARG A 4 35.19 -26.17 -28.54
CA ARG A 4 35.52 -26.29 -27.13
C ARG A 4 37.00 -26.04 -26.86
N PHE A 5 37.34 -25.74 -25.55
CA PHE A 5 38.59 -26.06 -24.80
C PHE A 5 38.61 -25.21 -23.52
N PHE A 6 39.02 -25.53 -22.28
CA PHE A 6 39.60 -26.72 -21.67
C PHE A 6 39.54 -26.56 -20.16
N LYS A 7 39.40 -27.66 -19.44
CA LYS A 7 39.54 -27.81 -17.98
C LYS A 7 40.97 -27.57 -17.53
N ARG A 8 41.22 -27.12 -16.32
CA ARG A 8 42.26 -27.65 -15.44
C ARG A 8 42.02 -27.40 -13.95
N LEU A 9 42.04 -28.48 -13.25
CA LEU A 9 42.16 -28.79 -11.83
C LEU A 9 43.59 -28.53 -11.35
N LEU A 10 43.83 -28.03 -10.14
CA LEU A 10 45.00 -28.38 -9.35
C LEU A 10 44.71 -28.20 -7.86
N ALA A 11 44.74 -29.30 -7.14
CA ALA A 11 44.83 -29.41 -5.70
C ALA A 11 46.34 -29.45 -5.26
N VAL A 12 46.66 -28.77 -4.17
CA VAL A 12 47.90 -29.07 -3.43
C VAL A 12 47.60 -28.96 -1.93
N THR A 13 47.69 -30.12 -1.31
CA THR A 13 47.84 -30.39 0.14
C THR A 13 49.31 -30.23 0.55
N LEU A 14 49.60 -29.62 1.68
CA LEU A 14 50.79 -30.03 2.49
C LEU A 14 50.65 -29.59 3.96
N ALA A 15 50.78 -30.55 4.86
CA ALA A 15 50.82 -30.48 6.30
C ALA A 15 52.26 -30.22 6.79
N PHE A 16 52.40 -29.57 7.95
CA PHE A 16 53.47 -29.70 8.95
C PHE A 16 52.97 -29.06 10.25
N GLY A 17 52.88 -29.61 11.28
CA GLY A 17 53.55 -30.35 12.30
C GLY A 17 54.39 -29.43 13.19
N GLY A 18 53.96 -29.16 14.43
CA GLY A 18 54.73 -28.42 15.41
C GLY A 18 54.20 -28.60 16.84
N PHE A 19 54.80 -29.54 17.56
CA PHE A 19 54.64 -29.79 19.03
C PHE A 19 55.24 -28.65 19.85
N VAL A 20 54.52 -28.10 20.84
CA VAL A 20 55.14 -27.43 21.99
C VAL A 20 54.36 -27.75 23.27
N ALA A 21 55.16 -27.99 24.29
CA ALA A 21 54.90 -28.66 25.55
C ALA A 21 54.00 -27.91 26.54
N VAL A 22 53.32 -28.72 27.33
CA VAL A 22 52.50 -28.40 28.50
C VAL A 22 53.40 -27.98 29.67
N ALA A 23 53.06 -26.86 30.30
CA ALA A 23 53.49 -26.57 31.67
C ALA A 23 52.22 -26.34 32.52
N THR A 24 51.92 -27.32 33.33
CA THR A 24 50.83 -27.31 34.32
C THR A 24 51.28 -26.53 35.55
N VAL A 25 50.60 -25.40 35.84
CA VAL A 25 50.72 -24.75 37.16
C VAL A 25 49.41 -24.97 37.92
N LEU A 26 49.46 -25.73 38.96
CA LEU A 26 48.42 -25.93 39.97
C LEU A 26 48.33 -24.66 40.83
N ALA A 27 47.21 -23.93 40.72
CA ALA A 27 46.81 -22.87 41.64
C ALA A 27 45.51 -23.29 42.35
N LEU A 28 45.57 -23.32 43.67
CA LEU A 28 44.49 -23.64 44.61
C LEU A 28 43.41 -22.54 44.60
N PRO A 29 42.12 -22.85 44.73
CA PRO A 29 41.07 -21.84 44.72
C PRO A 29 40.91 -21.21 46.10
N SER A 30 40.95 -19.87 46.16
CA SER A 30 40.42 -19.07 47.27
C SER A 30 38.92 -18.87 47.12
N PRO A 31 38.14 -18.92 48.20
CA PRO A 31 36.69 -18.66 48.11
C PRO A 31 36.45 -17.15 48.02
N ALA A 32 36.06 -16.65 46.84
CA ALA A 32 35.54 -15.32 46.66
C ALA A 32 34.03 -15.33 46.89
N LEU A 33 33.58 -14.53 47.83
CA LEU A 33 32.21 -14.20 48.15
C LEU A 33 31.44 -13.77 46.89
N ALA A 34 30.40 -14.52 46.52
CA ALA A 34 29.46 -14.17 45.45
C ALA A 34 28.63 -12.97 45.93
N GLN A 35 29.00 -11.77 45.51
CA GLN A 35 28.09 -10.63 45.43
C GLN A 35 27.24 -10.81 44.18
N GLY A 36 25.95 -11.08 44.38
CA GLY A 36 24.93 -11.11 43.31
C GLY A 36 24.81 -9.74 42.67
N ALA A 37 25.51 -9.53 41.56
CA ALA A 37 25.21 -8.48 40.64
C ALA A 37 24.04 -8.96 39.77
N ASN A 38 22.87 -8.42 40.05
CA ASN A 38 21.71 -8.50 39.18
C ASN A 38 22.09 -7.81 37.85
N ALA A 39 22.61 -8.56 36.91
CA ALA A 39 22.85 -8.09 35.55
C ALA A 39 21.48 -7.90 34.91
N ALA A 40 20.97 -6.68 34.97
CA ALA A 40 19.86 -6.24 34.12
C ALA A 40 20.24 -6.60 32.68
N ALA A 41 19.38 -7.36 31.99
CA ALA A 41 19.56 -7.66 30.59
C ALA A 41 19.77 -6.32 29.84
N PRO A 42 20.69 -6.27 28.87
CA PRO A 42 20.93 -5.02 28.15
C PRO A 42 19.61 -4.57 27.53
N GLU A 43 19.09 -3.45 28.00
CA GLU A 43 18.00 -2.73 27.37
C GLU A 43 18.40 -2.54 25.90
N LYS A 44 17.64 -3.14 24.97
CA LYS A 44 17.90 -2.99 23.55
C LYS A 44 17.91 -1.50 23.26
N ALA A 45 19.08 -0.95 23.03
CA ALA A 45 19.24 0.46 22.66
C ALA A 45 18.29 0.73 21.47
N VAL A 46 17.28 1.57 21.70
CA VAL A 46 16.39 2.04 20.66
C VAL A 46 17.26 2.72 19.61
N PRO A 47 17.30 2.26 18.34
CA PRO A 47 18.11 2.91 17.33
C PRO A 47 17.69 4.38 17.29
N SER A 48 18.64 5.31 17.46
CA SER A 48 18.36 6.72 17.32
C SER A 48 17.81 6.93 15.90
N LEU A 49 16.54 7.31 15.79
CA LEU A 49 15.87 7.54 14.51
C LEU A 49 16.58 8.70 13.82
N GLN A 50 17.45 8.38 12.84
CA GLN A 50 18.22 9.39 12.12
C GLN A 50 17.39 10.06 11.01
N SER A 51 16.41 9.36 10.47
CA SER A 51 15.49 9.88 9.43
C SER A 51 14.26 9.01 9.31
N ILE A 52 13.21 9.53 8.65
CA ILE A 52 12.00 8.79 8.25
C ILE A 52 12.02 8.63 6.73
N ARG A 53 11.88 7.40 6.24
CA ARG A 53 11.66 7.10 4.82
C ARG A 53 10.16 7.03 4.57
N PHE A 54 9.64 8.09 3.92
CA PHE A 54 8.21 8.20 3.61
C PHE A 54 7.91 7.56 2.25
N GLY A 55 7.19 6.43 2.26
CA GLY A 55 6.73 5.74 1.06
C GLY A 55 5.67 6.54 0.32
N VAL A 56 5.94 6.89 -0.93
CA VAL A 56 5.03 7.65 -1.78
C VAL A 56 4.24 6.71 -2.67
N LEU A 57 2.92 6.63 -2.45
CA LEU A 57 2.01 5.86 -3.30
C LEU A 57 1.94 6.47 -4.71
N PRO A 58 2.24 5.71 -5.78
CA PRO A 58 2.25 6.23 -7.15
C PRO A 58 0.83 6.35 -7.72
N LEU A 59 0.14 7.45 -7.42
CA LEU A 59 -1.21 7.75 -7.94
C LEU A 59 -1.17 8.35 -9.35
N GLY A 60 -0.14 9.15 -9.64
CA GLY A 60 0.22 9.71 -10.92
C GLY A 60 1.61 9.25 -11.35
N GLY A 61 2.36 10.09 -12.06
CA GLY A 61 3.79 9.86 -12.28
C GLY A 61 4.59 9.91 -10.99
N THR A 62 5.78 9.28 -10.97
CA THR A 62 6.64 9.24 -9.77
C THR A 62 7.04 10.63 -9.29
N VAL A 63 7.32 11.54 -10.23
CA VAL A 63 7.73 12.92 -9.93
C VAL A 63 6.57 13.71 -9.33
N GLU A 64 5.39 13.64 -9.95
CA GLU A 64 4.18 14.33 -9.50
C GLU A 64 3.72 13.82 -8.14
N SER A 65 3.71 12.51 -7.94
CA SER A 65 3.33 11.91 -6.66
C SER A 65 4.28 12.32 -5.55
N ARG A 66 5.59 12.38 -5.81
CA ARG A 66 6.58 12.90 -4.87
C ARG A 66 6.34 14.36 -4.55
N ALA A 67 6.19 15.21 -5.58
CA ALA A 67 6.01 16.66 -5.42
C ALA A 67 4.78 16.99 -4.56
N LEU A 68 3.73 16.20 -4.69
CA LEU A 68 2.49 16.33 -3.92
C LEU A 68 2.69 16.19 -2.40
N TRP A 69 3.58 15.27 -1.98
CA TRP A 69 3.81 14.98 -0.57
C TRP A 69 4.96 15.80 0.04
N MET A 70 5.83 16.41 -0.78
CA MET A 70 7.00 17.16 -0.31
C MET A 70 6.68 18.25 0.73
N PRO A 71 5.62 19.09 0.59
CA PRO A 71 5.32 20.09 1.58
C PRO A 71 5.00 19.52 2.96
N LEU A 72 4.14 18.46 3.02
CA LEU A 72 3.81 17.80 4.29
C LEU A 72 5.06 17.16 4.93
N MET A 73 5.92 16.51 4.13
CA MET A 73 7.15 15.91 4.63
C MET A 73 8.13 16.96 5.17
N ALA A 74 8.24 18.12 4.53
CA ALA A 74 9.08 19.21 5.00
C ALA A 74 8.58 19.77 6.35
N ASP A 75 7.26 19.93 6.50
CA ASP A 75 6.66 20.38 7.75
C ASP A 75 6.81 19.35 8.86
N MET A 76 6.63 18.07 8.54
CA MET A 76 6.86 16.95 9.45
C MET A 76 8.33 16.91 9.92
N SER A 77 9.28 17.07 9.00
CA SER A 77 10.71 17.12 9.32
C SER A 77 11.03 18.23 10.31
N ARG A 78 10.47 19.43 10.10
CA ARG A 78 10.64 20.56 11.05
C ARG A 78 10.01 20.27 12.42
N ALA A 79 8.83 19.68 12.44
CA ALA A 79 8.10 19.39 13.68
C ALA A 79 8.76 18.27 14.51
N LEU A 80 9.34 17.29 13.85
CA LEU A 80 9.96 16.13 14.51
C LEU A 80 11.43 16.36 14.85
N GLY A 81 12.10 17.31 14.18
CA GLY A 81 13.53 17.57 14.32
C GLY A 81 14.43 16.50 13.67
N ILE A 82 13.88 15.69 12.76
CA ILE A 82 14.62 14.68 12.00
C ILE A 82 14.21 14.74 10.53
N PRO A 83 15.10 14.40 9.57
CA PRO A 83 14.77 14.39 8.16
C PRO A 83 13.63 13.42 7.81
N VAL A 84 12.68 13.84 6.98
CA VAL A 84 11.67 13.00 6.36
C VAL A 84 11.93 12.99 4.86
N ASN A 85 12.32 11.83 4.34
CA ASN A 85 12.77 11.66 2.96
C ASN A 85 11.76 10.85 2.15
N ALA A 86 11.41 11.33 0.96
CA ALA A 86 10.54 10.59 0.06
C ALA A 86 11.24 9.34 -0.49
N HIS A 87 10.61 8.18 -0.32
CA HIS A 87 10.93 6.96 -1.02
C HIS A 87 9.88 6.77 -2.13
N SER A 88 10.23 7.17 -3.34
CA SER A 88 9.34 7.15 -4.50
C SER A 88 9.64 5.95 -5.39
N VAL A 89 8.62 5.25 -5.78
CA VAL A 89 8.68 4.02 -6.60
C VAL A 89 7.72 4.12 -7.78
N PRO A 90 7.95 3.37 -8.88
CA PRO A 90 7.11 3.46 -10.07
C PRO A 90 5.78 2.70 -9.98
N SER A 91 5.61 1.79 -9.02
CA SER A 91 4.43 0.92 -8.94
C SER A 91 4.05 0.59 -7.50
N TYR A 92 2.79 0.15 -7.32
CA TYR A 92 2.29 -0.41 -6.06
C TYR A 92 3.09 -1.63 -5.61
N GLU A 93 3.48 -2.47 -6.56
CA GLU A 93 4.27 -3.68 -6.29
C GLU A 93 5.65 -3.34 -5.72
N GLU A 94 6.34 -2.33 -6.28
CA GLU A 94 7.63 -1.90 -5.74
C GLU A 94 7.50 -1.27 -4.36
N LEU A 95 6.41 -0.52 -4.08
CA LEU A 95 6.16 0.00 -2.74
C LEU A 95 5.90 -1.13 -1.74
N ASP A 96 5.13 -2.14 -2.12
CA ASP A 96 4.86 -3.33 -1.31
C ASP A 96 6.15 -4.10 -0.99
N ARG A 97 7.02 -4.29 -1.99
CA ARG A 97 8.35 -4.89 -1.79
C ARG A 97 9.23 -4.07 -0.86
N ALA A 98 9.23 -2.74 -1.00
CA ALA A 98 9.99 -1.84 -0.13
C ALA A 98 9.52 -1.92 1.33
N ILE A 99 8.21 -2.01 1.57
CA ILE A 99 7.64 -2.27 2.89
C ILE A 99 8.12 -3.62 3.42
N GLY A 100 8.05 -4.67 2.59
CA GLY A 100 8.51 -6.02 2.95
C GLY A 100 10.01 -6.10 3.30
N ARG A 101 10.84 -5.21 2.75
CA ARG A 101 12.28 -5.10 3.04
C ARG A 101 12.63 -4.10 4.15
N ASP A 102 11.62 -3.57 4.87
CA ASP A 102 11.79 -2.54 5.90
C ASP A 102 12.50 -1.25 5.39
N GLU A 103 12.29 -0.92 4.10
CA GLU A 103 12.83 0.31 3.47
C GLU A 103 11.89 1.50 3.64
N ILE A 104 10.68 1.29 4.18
CA ILE A 104 9.66 2.30 4.42
C ILE A 104 9.37 2.38 5.91
N ASP A 105 9.38 3.58 6.44
CA ASP A 105 9.14 3.86 7.85
C ASP A 105 7.73 4.39 8.10
N MET A 106 7.20 5.15 7.15
CA MET A 106 5.86 5.73 7.17
C MET A 106 5.33 5.84 5.74
N ALA A 107 4.02 5.70 5.53
CA ALA A 107 3.41 5.87 4.21
C ALA A 107 1.92 6.21 4.30
N PHE A 108 1.41 6.86 3.25
CA PHE A 108 -0.02 6.88 2.94
C PHE A 108 -0.29 5.76 1.94
N LEU A 109 -1.09 4.78 2.34
CA LEU A 109 -1.31 3.56 1.54
C LEU A 109 -2.77 3.41 1.11
N SER A 110 -3.00 2.65 0.03
CA SER A 110 -4.34 2.10 -0.21
C SER A 110 -4.76 1.23 0.98
N ALA A 111 -6.06 1.14 1.26
CA ALA A 111 -6.53 0.31 2.36
C ALA A 111 -6.12 -1.17 2.22
N LYS A 112 -5.99 -1.66 0.98
CA LYS A 112 -5.46 -3.01 0.69
C LYS A 112 -4.02 -3.18 1.12
N MET A 113 -3.12 -2.30 0.66
CA MET A 113 -1.70 -2.36 1.03
C MET A 113 -1.49 -2.18 2.53
N ALA A 114 -2.28 -1.28 3.16
CA ALA A 114 -2.24 -1.09 4.60
C ALA A 114 -2.68 -2.36 5.35
N LEU A 115 -3.76 -3.01 4.90
CA LEU A 115 -4.23 -4.28 5.47
C LEU A 115 -3.13 -5.35 5.39
N ASP A 116 -2.51 -5.53 4.22
CA ASP A 116 -1.43 -6.50 4.05
C ASP A 116 -0.24 -6.20 4.97
N ALA A 117 0.21 -4.95 5.02
CA ALA A 117 1.34 -4.53 5.86
C ALA A 117 1.06 -4.70 7.36
N VAL A 118 -0.19 -4.47 7.80
CA VAL A 118 -0.64 -4.69 9.18
C VAL A 118 -0.72 -6.18 9.50
N MET A 119 -1.29 -7.00 8.62
CA MET A 119 -1.38 -8.45 8.80
C MET A 119 0.01 -9.12 8.83
N GLN A 120 0.98 -8.59 8.09
CA GLN A 120 2.39 -9.00 8.13
C GLN A 120 3.14 -8.45 9.37
N ARG A 121 2.47 -7.71 10.25
CA ARG A 121 3.04 -7.05 11.43
C ARG A 121 4.19 -6.08 11.13
N ARG A 122 4.23 -5.53 9.90
CA ARG A 122 5.22 -4.54 9.47
C ARG A 122 4.83 -3.13 9.89
N MET A 123 3.58 -2.77 9.63
CA MET A 123 3.03 -1.44 9.82
C MET A 123 1.90 -1.42 10.86
N LYS A 124 1.56 -0.22 11.30
CA LYS A 124 0.43 0.11 12.17
C LYS A 124 -0.25 1.37 11.62
N VAL A 125 -1.57 1.38 11.62
CA VAL A 125 -2.35 2.57 11.29
C VAL A 125 -2.24 3.60 12.43
N VAL A 126 -2.01 4.86 12.08
CA VAL A 126 -1.92 5.96 13.06
C VAL A 126 -2.91 7.09 12.79
N ALA A 127 -3.33 7.28 11.53
CA ALA A 127 -4.32 8.30 11.17
C ALA A 127 -5.02 7.95 9.86
N GLN A 128 -6.14 8.59 9.61
CA GLN A 128 -6.84 8.55 8.32
C GLN A 128 -7.35 9.95 7.96
N ILE A 129 -7.66 10.18 6.68
CA ILE A 129 -8.24 11.44 6.23
C ILE A 129 -9.58 11.66 6.94
N ALA A 130 -9.73 12.83 7.56
CA ALA A 130 -10.98 13.22 8.21
C ALA A 130 -12.07 13.45 7.16
N ARG A 131 -13.25 12.87 7.39
CA ARG A 131 -14.44 13.05 6.54
C ARG A 131 -15.52 13.79 7.30
N ARG A 132 -16.28 14.63 6.59
CA ARG A 132 -17.44 15.35 7.14
C ARG A 132 -18.65 15.17 6.23
N PRO A 133 -19.87 15.16 6.77
CA PRO A 133 -21.09 15.17 5.96
C PRO A 133 -21.08 16.30 4.92
N GLY A 134 -21.54 16.02 3.72
CA GLY A 134 -21.57 17.00 2.61
C GLY A 134 -20.26 17.18 1.83
N MET A 135 -19.19 16.43 2.17
CA MET A 135 -17.98 16.43 1.34
C MET A 135 -18.20 15.64 0.05
N PRO A 136 -17.54 16.05 -1.05
CA PRO A 136 -17.44 15.19 -2.23
C PRO A 136 -16.90 13.81 -1.83
N GLU A 137 -17.62 12.77 -2.18
CA GLU A 137 -17.22 11.42 -1.86
C GLU A 137 -16.11 10.94 -2.80
N HIS A 138 -15.13 10.27 -2.22
CA HIS A 138 -14.16 9.53 -3.00
C HIS A 138 -14.80 8.22 -3.46
N ARG A 139 -14.99 8.05 -4.79
CA ARG A 139 -15.64 6.89 -5.39
C ARG A 139 -14.76 6.31 -6.49
N ALA A 140 -14.81 5.01 -6.68
CA ALA A 140 -14.28 4.41 -7.90
C ALA A 140 -15.18 4.76 -9.08
N VAL A 141 -14.59 4.96 -10.26
CA VAL A 141 -15.32 5.29 -11.48
C VAL A 141 -14.83 4.44 -12.65
N LEU A 142 -15.70 4.25 -13.63
CA LEU A 142 -15.32 3.78 -14.96
C LEU A 142 -15.38 4.96 -15.94
N LEU A 143 -14.31 5.09 -16.74
CA LEU A 143 -14.14 6.12 -17.75
C LEU A 143 -14.22 5.51 -19.14
N MET A 144 -14.92 6.18 -20.04
CA MET A 144 -14.92 5.93 -21.49
C MET A 144 -14.73 7.21 -22.26
N ARG A 145 -14.43 7.12 -23.57
CA ARG A 145 -14.51 8.28 -24.46
C ARG A 145 -15.97 8.63 -24.74
N LYS A 146 -16.29 9.92 -24.80
CA LYS A 146 -17.59 10.43 -25.21
C LYS A 146 -17.93 10.05 -26.67
N ALA A 147 -16.91 10.08 -27.52
CA ALA A 147 -17.00 9.65 -28.91
C ALA A 147 -16.02 8.49 -29.17
N GLY A 148 -16.55 7.31 -29.43
CA GLY A 148 -15.74 6.11 -29.65
C GLY A 148 -16.64 4.92 -30.02
N PRO A 149 -16.03 3.79 -30.38
CA PRO A 149 -16.77 2.57 -30.71
C PRO A 149 -17.48 1.97 -29.48
N LEU A 150 -16.96 2.20 -28.28
CA LEU A 150 -17.58 1.89 -27.01
C LEU A 150 -18.01 3.21 -26.34
N ASN A 151 -19.30 3.41 -26.17
CA ASN A 151 -19.87 4.65 -25.63
C ASN A 151 -21.03 4.42 -24.65
N THR A 152 -21.43 3.18 -24.42
CA THR A 152 -22.46 2.81 -23.44
C THR A 152 -22.03 1.70 -22.51
N LEU A 153 -22.68 1.66 -21.37
CA LEU A 153 -22.46 0.62 -20.36
C LEU A 153 -22.95 -0.75 -20.87
N GLU A 154 -24.09 -0.77 -21.55
CA GLU A 154 -24.68 -1.96 -22.16
C GLU A 154 -23.72 -2.57 -23.20
N GLY A 155 -23.09 -1.73 -24.02
CA GLY A 155 -22.11 -2.16 -25.01
C GLY A 155 -20.88 -2.78 -24.38
N LEU A 156 -20.44 -2.27 -23.22
CA LEU A 156 -19.35 -2.86 -22.43
C LEU A 156 -19.72 -4.24 -21.90
N LEU A 157 -20.91 -4.36 -21.31
CA LEU A 157 -21.37 -5.58 -20.65
C LEU A 157 -21.71 -6.69 -21.64
N ALA A 158 -22.22 -6.35 -22.83
CA ALA A 158 -22.65 -7.32 -23.82
C ALA A 158 -21.49 -8.14 -24.42
N GLN A 159 -20.33 -7.52 -24.64
CA GLN A 159 -19.18 -8.14 -25.30
C GLN A 159 -17.85 -7.62 -24.73
N PRO A 160 -17.53 -7.88 -23.45
CA PRO A 160 -16.32 -7.36 -22.81
C PRO A 160 -15.04 -7.81 -23.53
N GLU A 161 -15.04 -8.99 -24.15
CA GLU A 161 -13.91 -9.57 -24.91
C GLU A 161 -13.55 -8.77 -26.20
N ARG A 162 -14.38 -7.84 -26.61
CA ARG A 162 -14.06 -6.93 -27.73
C ARG A 162 -13.26 -5.72 -27.30
N TRP A 163 -13.28 -5.36 -26.02
CA TRP A 163 -12.78 -4.09 -25.51
C TRP A 163 -11.44 -4.23 -24.81
N ARG A 164 -10.66 -3.17 -24.84
CA ARG A 164 -9.38 -3.03 -24.17
C ARG A 164 -9.60 -2.31 -22.83
N LEU A 165 -9.16 -2.92 -21.73
CA LEU A 165 -9.27 -2.38 -20.39
C LEU A 165 -7.95 -1.73 -19.96
N ALA A 166 -8.01 -0.49 -19.47
CA ALA A 166 -6.95 0.12 -18.69
C ALA A 166 -7.35 0.13 -17.20
N ARG A 167 -6.60 -0.53 -16.34
CA ARG A 167 -6.96 -0.68 -14.92
C ARG A 167 -5.82 -0.37 -13.97
N GLY A 168 -6.15 -0.09 -12.72
CA GLY A 168 -5.18 -0.01 -11.64
C GLY A 168 -4.57 -1.36 -11.28
N ASP A 169 -3.46 -1.31 -10.53
CA ASP A 169 -2.85 -2.50 -9.91
C ASP A 169 -3.86 -3.22 -9.01
N SER A 170 -3.70 -4.52 -8.84
CA SER A 170 -4.57 -5.38 -8.00
C SER A 170 -4.62 -4.94 -6.53
N ARG A 171 -3.64 -4.17 -6.05
CA ARG A 171 -3.58 -3.56 -4.72
C ARG A 171 -4.31 -2.20 -4.64
N SER A 172 -4.78 -1.66 -5.78
CA SER A 172 -5.57 -0.44 -5.82
C SER A 172 -7.03 -0.72 -5.48
N VAL A 173 -7.53 -0.06 -4.44
CA VAL A 173 -8.94 -0.21 -4.02
C VAL A 173 -9.88 0.31 -5.12
N THR A 174 -9.65 1.51 -5.62
CA THR A 174 -10.51 2.15 -6.64
C THR A 174 -10.15 1.80 -8.07
N GLY A 175 -8.90 1.38 -8.31
CA GLY A 175 -8.45 0.96 -9.64
C GLY A 175 -8.71 -0.51 -9.95
N PHE A 176 -9.02 -1.34 -8.94
CA PHE A 176 -9.23 -2.77 -9.14
C PHE A 176 -10.29 -3.37 -8.22
N ILE A 177 -10.11 -3.34 -6.89
CA ILE A 177 -10.92 -4.15 -5.97
C ILE A 177 -12.40 -3.75 -6.02
N VAL A 178 -12.69 -2.46 -5.94
CA VAL A 178 -14.08 -1.94 -5.95
C VAL A 178 -14.74 -2.11 -7.32
N PRO A 179 -14.14 -1.72 -8.45
CA PRO A 179 -14.71 -2.02 -9.77
C PRO A 179 -14.97 -3.51 -9.98
N GLN A 180 -14.03 -4.38 -9.58
CA GLN A 180 -14.20 -5.84 -9.70
C GLN A 180 -15.38 -6.33 -8.87
N SER A 181 -15.49 -5.94 -7.59
CA SER A 181 -16.50 -6.46 -6.67
C SER A 181 -17.87 -5.86 -6.85
N GLN A 182 -17.97 -4.55 -7.16
CA GLN A 182 -19.26 -3.86 -7.22
C GLN A 182 -19.84 -3.75 -8.63
N PHE A 183 -19.00 -3.88 -9.67
CA PHE A 183 -19.46 -3.75 -11.04
C PHE A 183 -19.22 -5.02 -11.87
N PHE A 184 -17.98 -5.43 -12.08
CA PHE A 184 -17.66 -6.47 -13.05
C PHE A 184 -18.13 -7.87 -12.62
N LEU A 185 -17.83 -8.33 -11.40
CA LEU A 185 -18.26 -9.66 -10.93
C LEU A 185 -19.79 -9.85 -10.85
N PRO A 186 -20.59 -8.87 -10.42
CA PRO A 186 -22.05 -8.99 -10.51
C PRO A 186 -22.58 -9.24 -11.94
N HIS A 187 -21.79 -8.84 -12.97
CA HIS A 187 -22.09 -9.11 -14.37
C HIS A 187 -21.31 -10.32 -14.94
N ASN A 188 -20.73 -11.17 -14.07
CA ASN A 188 -19.92 -12.34 -14.46
C ASN A 188 -18.68 -11.98 -15.32
N ILE A 189 -18.11 -10.80 -15.10
CA ILE A 189 -16.91 -10.34 -15.77
C ILE A 189 -15.74 -10.35 -14.76
N GLU A 190 -14.69 -11.14 -15.06
CA GLU A 190 -13.40 -11.08 -14.37
C GLU A 190 -12.49 -10.15 -15.19
N MET A 191 -12.08 -9.00 -14.61
CA MET A 191 -11.30 -7.99 -15.35
C MET A 191 -10.01 -8.56 -15.95
N GLU A 192 -9.37 -9.49 -15.25
CA GLU A 192 -8.07 -10.05 -15.63
C GLU A 192 -8.13 -11.03 -16.82
N THR A 193 -9.32 -11.51 -17.18
CA THR A 193 -9.45 -12.60 -18.18
C THR A 193 -10.49 -12.36 -19.27
N ARG A 194 -11.41 -11.40 -19.07
CA ARG A 194 -12.57 -11.24 -19.97
C ARG A 194 -12.40 -10.18 -21.05
N PHE A 195 -11.43 -9.30 -20.93
CA PHE A 195 -11.17 -8.27 -21.90
C PHE A 195 -10.24 -8.72 -23.02
N ARG A 196 -10.34 -8.09 -24.21
CA ARG A 196 -9.46 -8.34 -25.35
C ARG A 196 -7.99 -8.18 -24.98
N SER A 197 -7.68 -7.15 -24.20
CA SER A 197 -6.37 -6.88 -23.62
C SER A 197 -6.52 -6.03 -22.37
N GLU A 198 -5.52 -6.08 -21.50
CA GLU A 198 -5.44 -5.19 -20.33
C GLU A 198 -4.15 -4.38 -20.35
N PHE A 199 -4.24 -3.16 -19.82
CA PHE A 199 -3.13 -2.30 -19.48
C PHE A 199 -3.21 -1.98 -17.99
N VAL A 200 -2.16 -2.25 -17.22
CA VAL A 200 -2.09 -1.96 -15.79
C VAL A 200 -1.21 -0.72 -15.58
N GLY A 201 -1.78 0.31 -14.92
CA GLY A 201 -1.07 1.57 -14.72
C GLY A 201 -1.61 2.39 -13.57
N THR A 202 -1.05 3.60 -13.40
CA THR A 202 -1.56 4.60 -12.47
C THR A 202 -2.91 5.15 -12.96
N HIS A 203 -3.68 5.80 -12.07
CA HIS A 203 -4.95 6.43 -12.47
C HIS A 203 -4.79 7.47 -13.59
N GLN A 204 -3.67 8.21 -13.60
CA GLN A 204 -3.32 9.12 -14.68
C GLN A 204 -3.08 8.37 -16.00
N ALA A 205 -2.26 7.31 -15.96
CA ALA A 205 -1.93 6.54 -17.15
C ALA A 205 -3.15 5.82 -17.74
N THR A 206 -4.04 5.28 -16.91
CA THR A 206 -5.28 4.63 -17.37
C THR A 206 -6.25 5.61 -18.02
N ALA A 207 -6.37 6.83 -17.47
CA ALA A 207 -7.18 7.89 -18.07
C ALA A 207 -6.61 8.37 -19.42
N LEU A 208 -5.28 8.57 -19.51
CA LEU A 208 -4.59 8.91 -20.77
C LEU A 208 -4.79 7.82 -21.83
N ALA A 209 -4.64 6.54 -21.46
CA ALA A 209 -4.82 5.44 -22.40
C ALA A 209 -6.20 5.45 -23.05
N VAL A 210 -7.28 5.75 -22.30
CA VAL A 210 -8.62 5.87 -22.88
C VAL A 210 -8.77 7.16 -23.67
N ALA A 211 -8.28 8.30 -23.19
CA ALA A 211 -8.37 9.57 -23.88
C ALA A 211 -7.70 9.54 -25.27
N ASN A 212 -6.56 8.85 -25.37
CA ASN A 212 -5.78 8.69 -26.61
C ASN A 212 -6.27 7.55 -27.51
N GLY A 213 -7.16 6.69 -27.00
CA GLY A 213 -7.68 5.56 -27.77
C GLY A 213 -6.84 4.30 -27.74
N ASP A 214 -5.88 4.21 -26.80
CA ASP A 214 -5.07 3.01 -26.55
C ASP A 214 -5.86 1.96 -25.77
N ALA A 215 -6.87 2.41 -24.99
CA ALA A 215 -7.86 1.57 -24.32
C ALA A 215 -9.28 2.11 -24.59
N ASP A 216 -10.29 1.29 -24.31
CA ASP A 216 -11.69 1.63 -24.55
C ASP A 216 -12.44 1.98 -23.25
N VAL A 217 -12.03 1.40 -22.13
CA VAL A 217 -12.56 1.66 -20.79
C VAL A 217 -11.42 1.71 -19.78
N ALA A 218 -11.54 2.60 -18.78
CA ALA A 218 -10.57 2.66 -17.68
C ALA A 218 -11.24 2.63 -16.32
N THR A 219 -10.55 2.01 -15.34
CA THR A 219 -10.85 2.21 -13.93
C THR A 219 -10.10 3.42 -13.39
N ASN A 220 -10.77 4.21 -12.55
CA ASN A 220 -10.20 5.42 -11.95
C ASN A 220 -10.94 5.73 -10.64
N ASN A 221 -10.78 6.94 -10.11
CA ASN A 221 -11.58 7.47 -9.01
C ASN A 221 -11.89 8.96 -9.21
N THR A 222 -12.90 9.45 -8.50
CA THR A 222 -13.36 10.84 -8.60
C THR A 222 -12.26 11.85 -8.28
N THR A 223 -11.42 11.56 -7.27
CA THR A 223 -10.35 12.45 -6.81
C THR A 223 -9.23 12.60 -7.84
N ASP A 224 -8.72 11.47 -8.35
CA ASP A 224 -7.61 11.49 -9.31
C ASP A 224 -8.08 11.89 -10.71
N PHE A 225 -9.34 11.62 -11.07
CA PHE A 225 -9.92 12.12 -12.31
C PHE A 225 -10.12 13.64 -12.28
N GLU A 226 -10.48 14.22 -11.12
CA GLU A 226 -10.51 15.67 -10.99
C GLU A 226 -9.12 16.31 -11.10
N ARG A 227 -8.09 15.68 -10.54
CA ARG A 227 -6.69 16.10 -10.75
C ARG A 227 -6.28 15.97 -12.20
N PHE A 228 -6.68 14.89 -12.87
CA PHE A 228 -6.45 14.67 -14.29
C PHE A 228 -7.07 15.78 -15.15
N ARG A 229 -8.30 16.23 -14.83
CA ARG A 229 -8.94 17.36 -15.52
C ARG A 229 -8.14 18.65 -15.43
N GLN A 230 -7.47 18.89 -14.32
CA GLN A 230 -6.64 20.08 -14.12
C GLN A 230 -5.31 20.01 -14.88
N GLN A 231 -4.74 18.82 -14.98
CA GLN A 231 -3.42 18.60 -15.60
C GLN A 231 -3.51 18.34 -17.11
N PHE A 232 -4.57 17.69 -17.56
CA PHE A 232 -4.81 17.24 -18.95
C PHE A 232 -6.21 17.66 -19.42
N PRO A 233 -6.52 18.95 -19.48
CA PRO A 233 -7.88 19.42 -19.78
C PRO A 233 -8.38 18.95 -21.15
N VAL A 234 -7.52 18.94 -22.18
CA VAL A 234 -7.88 18.53 -23.55
C VAL A 234 -8.22 17.04 -23.62
N GLU A 235 -7.45 16.20 -22.96
CA GLU A 235 -7.67 14.76 -22.87
C GLU A 235 -8.92 14.46 -22.02
N ALA A 236 -9.09 15.18 -20.93
CA ALA A 236 -10.21 15.00 -20.01
C ALA A 236 -11.56 15.36 -20.66
N GLU A 237 -11.61 16.37 -21.56
CA GLU A 237 -12.82 16.72 -22.32
C GLU A 237 -13.35 15.58 -23.20
N ARG A 238 -12.46 14.65 -23.61
CA ARG A 238 -12.84 13.47 -24.40
C ARG A 238 -13.48 12.37 -23.57
N LEU A 239 -13.36 12.43 -22.24
CA LEU A 239 -13.77 11.38 -21.31
C LEU A 239 -15.11 11.67 -20.66
N GLN A 240 -15.81 10.60 -20.29
CA GLN A 240 -17.01 10.62 -19.45
C GLN A 240 -16.93 9.51 -18.41
N ILE A 241 -17.55 9.77 -17.25
CA ILE A 241 -17.81 8.77 -16.24
C ILE A 241 -19.10 8.04 -16.62
N ILE A 242 -19.05 6.71 -16.67
CA ILE A 242 -20.20 5.86 -17.03
C ILE A 242 -20.71 5.03 -15.86
N TRP A 243 -19.96 4.94 -14.78
CA TRP A 243 -20.32 4.27 -13.55
C TRP A 243 -19.54 4.84 -12.38
N GLU A 244 -20.19 4.90 -11.22
CA GLU A 244 -19.59 5.27 -9.93
C GLU A 244 -19.94 4.24 -8.87
N SER A 245 -19.01 3.98 -7.97
CA SER A 245 -19.17 3.02 -6.87
C SER A 245 -19.86 3.65 -5.65
N GLU A 246 -20.24 2.81 -4.69
CA GLU A 246 -20.37 3.24 -3.31
C GLU A 246 -18.99 3.69 -2.76
N PRO A 247 -18.97 4.54 -1.70
CA PRO A 247 -17.73 4.99 -1.11
C PRO A 247 -16.85 3.82 -0.65
N PRO A 248 -15.59 3.73 -1.13
CA PRO A 248 -14.68 2.67 -0.75
C PRO A 248 -14.10 2.87 0.66
N PRO A 249 -13.47 1.83 1.24
CA PRO A 249 -12.66 1.96 2.45
C PRO A 249 -11.62 3.07 2.31
N GLY A 250 -11.45 3.87 3.38
CA GLY A 250 -10.50 4.98 3.41
C GLY A 250 -9.05 4.52 3.42
N ALA A 251 -8.19 5.28 2.75
CA ALA A 251 -6.74 5.08 2.77
C ALA A 251 -6.14 5.69 4.06
N PRO A 252 -5.35 4.93 4.84
CA PRO A 252 -4.75 5.41 6.07
C PRO A 252 -3.31 5.88 5.91
N MET A 253 -2.82 6.62 6.91
CA MET A 253 -1.42 6.77 7.24
C MET A 253 -0.98 5.61 8.11
N VAL A 254 0.11 4.97 7.73
CA VAL A 254 0.74 3.88 8.48
C VAL A 254 2.16 4.23 8.85
N VAL A 255 2.65 3.64 9.95
CA VAL A 255 4.01 3.77 10.45
C VAL A 255 4.54 2.39 10.83
N ARG A 256 5.84 2.21 10.82
CA ARG A 256 6.47 0.96 11.31
C ARG A 256 5.99 0.62 12.71
N ARG A 257 5.61 -0.63 12.90
CA ARG A 257 5.08 -1.14 14.17
C ARG A 257 6.12 -1.19 15.28
N ASP A 258 7.38 -1.39 14.93
CA ASP A 258 8.50 -1.49 15.86
C ASP A 258 9.04 -0.13 16.34
N TYR A 259 8.47 0.98 15.88
CA TYR A 259 8.82 2.29 16.41
C TYR A 259 8.34 2.46 17.86
N PRO A 260 9.10 3.19 18.70
CA PRO A 260 8.68 3.47 20.08
C PRO A 260 7.29 4.09 20.12
N PRO A 261 6.42 3.66 21.05
CA PRO A 261 5.04 4.18 21.15
C PRO A 261 4.97 5.71 21.25
N GLU A 262 5.91 6.32 21.97
CA GLU A 262 6.03 7.78 22.11
C GLU A 262 6.28 8.47 20.77
N PHE A 263 7.10 7.85 19.92
CA PHE A 263 7.37 8.39 18.59
C PHE A 263 6.16 8.23 17.66
N GLN A 264 5.46 7.08 17.74
CA GLN A 264 4.21 6.87 17.01
C GLN A 264 3.15 7.91 17.43
N ALA A 265 3.03 8.18 18.74
CA ALA A 265 2.12 9.20 19.27
C ALA A 265 2.49 10.61 18.79
N LYS A 266 3.78 10.95 18.72
CA LYS A 266 4.27 12.23 18.18
C LYS A 266 3.93 12.41 16.70
N LEU A 267 4.10 11.36 15.89
CA LEU A 267 3.69 11.34 14.48
C LEU A 267 2.17 11.52 14.33
N GLN A 268 1.40 10.80 15.11
CA GLN A 268 -0.06 10.90 15.12
C GLN A 268 -0.52 12.32 15.50
N ALA A 269 0.04 12.88 16.58
CA ALA A 269 -0.28 14.23 17.03
C ALA A 269 0.05 15.29 15.96
N PHE A 270 1.19 15.16 15.26
CA PHE A 270 1.54 16.01 14.14
C PHE A 270 0.47 15.95 13.04
N LEU A 271 0.11 14.76 12.57
CA LEU A 271 -0.86 14.57 11.50
C LEU A 271 -2.24 15.16 11.88
N VAL A 272 -2.74 14.84 13.07
CA VAL A 272 -4.06 15.28 13.54
C VAL A 272 -4.10 16.80 13.79
N GLY A 273 -2.99 17.37 14.27
CA GLY A 273 -2.86 18.82 14.52
C GLY A 273 -2.59 19.65 13.25
N TYR A 274 -2.19 19.01 12.15
CA TYR A 274 -1.79 19.71 10.92
C TYR A 274 -2.98 20.45 10.29
N GLY A 275 -2.82 21.78 10.10
CA GLY A 275 -3.87 22.66 9.58
C GLY A 275 -4.98 23.04 10.56
N GLN A 276 -4.95 22.57 11.82
CA GLN A 276 -6.01 22.84 12.82
C GLN A 276 -5.83 24.17 13.57
N GLY A 277 -4.66 24.79 13.49
CA GLY A 277 -4.36 26.04 14.17
C GLY A 277 -4.99 27.28 13.52
N LYS A 278 -4.59 28.47 14.03
CA LYS A 278 -4.92 29.79 13.48
C LYS A 278 -3.66 30.49 12.97
N GLY A 279 -3.85 31.44 12.06
CA GLY A 279 -2.79 32.27 11.52
C GLY A 279 -2.10 31.71 10.27
N PRO A 280 -1.09 32.44 9.73
CA PRO A 280 -0.51 32.16 8.40
C PRO A 280 0.05 30.76 8.23
N ARG A 281 0.66 30.21 9.30
CA ARG A 281 1.18 28.83 9.24
C ARG A 281 0.07 27.81 9.02
N ALA A 282 -1.00 27.87 9.81
CA ALA A 282 -2.11 26.96 9.68
C ALA A 282 -2.87 27.12 8.35
N GLU A 283 -2.88 28.34 7.79
CA GLU A 283 -3.40 28.60 6.45
C GLU A 283 -2.57 27.89 5.38
N ALA A 284 -1.24 28.01 5.44
CA ALA A 284 -0.34 27.28 4.55
C ALA A 284 -0.50 25.75 4.67
N GLU A 285 -0.60 25.22 5.89
CA GLU A 285 -0.84 23.81 6.14
C GLU A 285 -2.19 23.35 5.54
N ARG A 286 -3.24 24.17 5.60
CA ARG A 286 -4.54 23.88 4.95
C ARG A 286 -4.46 23.85 3.42
N GLU A 287 -3.63 24.69 2.80
CA GLU A 287 -3.40 24.63 1.34
C GLU A 287 -2.69 23.32 0.96
N VAL A 288 -1.71 22.88 1.76
CA VAL A 288 -1.09 21.54 1.59
C VAL A 288 -2.16 20.44 1.70
N LEU A 289 -3.01 20.47 2.73
CA LEU A 289 -4.09 19.50 2.90
C LEU A 289 -5.08 19.50 1.72
N LYS A 290 -5.41 20.65 1.18
CA LYS A 290 -6.26 20.75 -0.03
C LYS A 290 -5.60 20.06 -1.23
N SER A 291 -4.31 20.30 -1.45
CA SER A 291 -3.57 19.64 -2.55
C SER A 291 -3.53 18.12 -2.39
N LEU A 292 -3.45 17.63 -1.14
CA LEU A 292 -3.52 16.21 -0.80
C LEU A 292 -4.95 15.64 -0.80
N ARG A 293 -5.97 16.45 -1.09
CA ARG A 293 -7.40 16.09 -1.01
C ARG A 293 -7.81 15.63 0.41
N ALA A 294 -7.13 16.16 1.41
CA ALA A 294 -7.39 15.98 2.84
C ALA A 294 -7.82 17.30 3.50
N ALA A 295 -8.71 18.05 2.86
CA ALA A 295 -9.07 19.43 3.22
C ALA A 295 -9.50 19.63 4.69
N TYR A 296 -9.95 18.58 5.36
CA TYR A 296 -10.30 18.60 6.79
C TYR A 296 -9.22 18.00 7.68
N GLY A 297 -8.03 17.72 7.12
CA GLY A 297 -6.90 17.14 7.81
C GLY A 297 -7.05 15.65 8.05
N TYR A 298 -6.44 15.21 9.14
CA TYR A 298 -6.43 13.81 9.56
C TYR A 298 -7.14 13.64 10.90
N THR A 299 -7.70 12.46 11.12
CA THR A 299 -8.25 12.04 12.42
C THR A 299 -7.47 10.83 12.93
N VAL A 300 -7.47 10.66 14.26
CA VAL A 300 -6.87 9.47 14.89
C VAL A 300 -7.52 8.22 14.30
N ALA A 301 -6.72 7.25 14.00
CA ALA A 301 -7.14 5.92 13.59
C ALA A 301 -6.15 4.87 14.10
N ASP A 302 -6.60 3.64 14.18
CA ASP A 302 -5.83 2.46 14.49
C ASP A 302 -6.11 1.36 13.45
N ASP A 303 -5.54 0.17 13.66
CA ASP A 303 -5.66 -0.93 12.72
C ASP A 303 -7.12 -1.35 12.47
N SER A 304 -8.06 -1.07 13.40
CA SER A 304 -9.50 -1.35 13.22
C SER A 304 -10.15 -0.55 12.08
N ALA A 305 -9.55 0.56 11.68
CA ALA A 305 -9.98 1.34 10.50
C ALA A 305 -9.91 0.52 9.19
N LEU A 306 -9.20 -0.61 9.19
CA LEU A 306 -9.08 -1.52 8.05
C LEU A 306 -10.16 -2.62 8.00
N LEU A 307 -11.05 -2.71 9.01
CA LEU A 307 -12.15 -3.68 9.02
C LEU A 307 -13.06 -3.59 7.77
N PRO A 308 -13.40 -2.40 7.23
CA PRO A 308 -14.17 -2.31 5.99
C PRO A 308 -13.43 -2.92 4.79
N GLN A 309 -12.10 -2.76 4.71
CA GLN A 309 -11.28 -3.35 3.65
C GLN A 309 -11.21 -4.88 3.80
N ALA A 310 -11.00 -5.40 4.99
CA ALA A 310 -11.01 -6.85 5.23
C ALA A 310 -12.35 -7.47 4.84
N ARG A 311 -13.47 -6.80 5.15
CA ARG A 311 -14.81 -7.21 4.74
C ARG A 311 -14.99 -7.21 3.22
N LEU A 312 -14.50 -6.18 2.55
CA LEU A 312 -14.56 -6.07 1.09
C LEU A 312 -13.78 -7.21 0.41
N GLU A 313 -12.58 -7.53 0.89
CA GLU A 313 -11.78 -8.65 0.35
C GLU A 313 -12.43 -10.01 0.63
N TYR A 314 -13.02 -10.19 1.80
CA TYR A 314 -13.80 -11.39 2.11
C TYR A 314 -14.97 -11.56 1.12
N GLN A 315 -15.73 -10.49 0.86
CA GLN A 315 -16.84 -10.51 -0.08
C GLN A 315 -16.37 -10.81 -1.51
N LEU A 316 -15.31 -10.14 -1.97
CA LEU A 316 -14.70 -10.38 -3.27
C LEU A 316 -14.22 -11.83 -3.41
N GLY A 317 -13.52 -12.34 -2.40
CA GLY A 317 -13.06 -13.73 -2.37
C GLY A 317 -14.20 -14.74 -2.46
N LYS A 318 -15.30 -14.50 -1.75
CA LYS A 318 -16.52 -15.35 -1.83
C LYS A 318 -17.16 -15.27 -3.21
N GLN A 319 -17.34 -14.07 -3.77
CA GLN A 319 -17.93 -13.90 -5.12
C GLN A 319 -17.11 -14.67 -6.16
N ARG A 320 -15.77 -14.51 -6.15
CA ARG A 320 -14.87 -15.26 -7.03
C ARG A 320 -14.98 -16.78 -6.83
N ALA A 321 -15.01 -17.23 -5.58
CA ALA A 321 -15.17 -18.66 -5.30
C ALA A 321 -16.51 -19.23 -5.77
N MET A 322 -17.57 -18.43 -5.72
CA MET A 322 -18.89 -18.83 -6.21
C MET A 322 -19.00 -18.81 -7.74
N ALA A 323 -18.33 -17.88 -8.42
CA ALA A 323 -18.34 -17.74 -9.88
C ALA A 323 -17.38 -18.73 -10.58
N ALA A 324 -16.37 -19.24 -9.88
CA ALA A 324 -15.37 -20.15 -10.45
C ALA A 324 -15.93 -21.54 -10.75
N SER A 325 -15.38 -22.18 -11.79
CA SER A 325 -15.61 -23.61 -12.07
C SER A 325 -14.76 -24.47 -11.13
N TRP A 326 -15.39 -25.43 -10.45
CA TRP A 326 -14.75 -26.32 -9.49
C TRP A 326 -14.76 -27.77 -9.96
N VAL A 327 -13.71 -28.52 -9.64
CA VAL A 327 -13.63 -29.95 -9.92
C VAL A 327 -14.77 -30.71 -9.21
N ASN A 328 -15.12 -30.29 -7.99
CA ASN A 328 -16.25 -30.83 -7.23
C ASN A 328 -16.71 -29.84 -6.15
N GLU A 329 -17.86 -30.12 -5.57
CA GLU A 329 -18.45 -29.29 -4.50
C GLU A 329 -17.57 -29.23 -3.24
N ALA A 330 -16.87 -30.32 -2.88
CA ALA A 330 -15.99 -30.34 -1.72
C ALA A 330 -14.82 -29.35 -1.86
N ALA A 331 -14.24 -29.23 -3.05
CA ALA A 331 -13.18 -28.25 -3.33
C ALA A 331 -13.69 -26.80 -3.19
N ARG A 332 -14.91 -26.52 -3.67
CA ARG A 332 -15.57 -25.21 -3.48
C ARG A 332 -15.77 -24.91 -2.00
N GLN A 333 -16.35 -25.85 -1.24
CA GLN A 333 -16.59 -25.67 0.19
C GLN A 333 -15.29 -25.47 0.97
N GLN A 334 -14.25 -26.24 0.66
CA GLN A 334 -12.93 -26.06 1.28
C GLN A 334 -12.34 -24.66 0.99
N ARG A 335 -12.54 -24.12 -0.23
CA ARG A 335 -12.12 -22.76 -0.57
C ARG A 335 -12.87 -21.72 0.24
N LEU A 336 -14.20 -21.84 0.34
CA LEU A 336 -15.05 -20.93 1.13
C LEU A 336 -14.66 -20.95 2.60
N GLN A 337 -14.44 -22.13 3.20
CA GLN A 337 -13.99 -22.24 4.60
C GLN A 337 -12.64 -21.55 4.83
N ARG A 338 -11.68 -21.68 3.89
CA ARG A 338 -10.39 -20.98 3.99
C ARG A 338 -10.56 -19.47 3.94
N ILE A 339 -11.46 -18.96 3.10
CA ILE A 339 -11.76 -17.52 3.00
C ILE A 339 -12.40 -17.02 4.31
N GLU A 340 -13.34 -17.76 4.88
CA GLU A 340 -13.98 -17.43 6.16
C GLU A 340 -12.99 -17.42 7.32
N LYS A 341 -12.14 -18.43 7.41
CA LYS A 341 -11.10 -18.53 8.43
C LYS A 341 -10.12 -17.37 8.34
N ALA A 342 -9.61 -17.07 7.15
CA ALA A 342 -8.69 -15.94 6.93
C ALA A 342 -9.33 -14.60 7.33
N TYR A 343 -10.59 -14.39 7.01
CA TYR A 343 -11.32 -13.19 7.40
C TYR A 343 -11.50 -13.09 8.93
N ALA A 344 -11.84 -14.19 9.59
CA ALA A 344 -11.98 -14.23 11.05
C ALA A 344 -10.64 -13.86 11.73
N GLU A 345 -9.52 -14.41 11.28
CA GLU A 345 -8.17 -14.09 11.77
C GLU A 345 -7.80 -12.61 11.54
N GLN A 346 -8.16 -12.05 10.39
CA GLN A 346 -7.98 -10.63 10.11
C GLN A 346 -8.78 -9.76 11.09
N VAL A 347 -10.07 -10.06 11.28
CA VAL A 347 -10.95 -9.30 12.18
C VAL A 347 -10.44 -9.34 13.61
N GLU A 348 -10.00 -10.50 14.09
CA GLU A 348 -9.42 -10.66 15.43
C GLU A 348 -8.15 -9.80 15.58
N THR A 349 -7.22 -9.89 14.64
CA THR A 349 -5.97 -9.12 14.64
C THR A 349 -6.23 -7.61 14.63
N LEU A 350 -7.14 -7.15 13.76
CA LEU A 350 -7.46 -5.72 13.64
C LEU A 350 -8.16 -5.16 14.89
N ARG A 351 -9.01 -5.95 15.56
CA ARG A 351 -9.69 -5.55 16.79
C ARG A 351 -8.78 -5.59 18.01
N ALA A 352 -7.80 -6.49 18.06
CA ALA A 352 -6.85 -6.56 19.17
C ALA A 352 -5.98 -5.29 19.27
N ALA A 353 -5.73 -4.61 18.15
CA ALA A 353 -4.94 -3.38 18.10
C ALA A 353 -5.72 -2.13 18.56
N ALA A 354 -7.06 -2.22 18.67
CA ALA A 354 -7.93 -1.14 19.17
C ALA A 354 -8.06 -1.13 20.71
N ARG A 355 -7.50 -2.14 21.40
CA ARG A 355 -7.46 -2.26 22.85
C ARG A 355 -6.10 -1.80 23.40
#